data_a9ea89d9543e2ccac28583ec5274db81
#
_entry.id   a9ea89d9543e2ccac28583ec5274db81
#
_cell.length_a   1.000
_cell.length_b   1.000
_cell.length_c   1.000
_cell.angle_alpha   90.00
_cell.angle_beta   90.00
_cell.angle_gamma   90.00
#
_symmetry.space_group_name_H-M   'P 1'
#
loop_
_entity.id
_entity.type
_entity.pdbx_description
1 polymer ?
#
loop_
_entity_poly.entity_id
_entity_poly.type
_entity_poly.pdbx_seq_one_letter_code
_entity_poly.pdbx_strand_id
1 'polypeptide(L)'
;KDVLGDKEGTTIVLNGDAPLITKETLQGLIQYHNEHQMKGTVMTCDCDLNKKFGRIIRENDQVKGIVEYKDCTDEQRNISEMNVGEYCFDNAALFKALESVTNNNAQNEYYITDVIEIMNHQNLNVGGYKIDDLSEVGGINDKFELQEATKQLQYRINKKHLLDGVNIVDMTNTY
;
A
#
# COMPACT_ATOMS: atom_id res chain seq x y z
N LYS A 1 7.52 -5.80 -18.21
CA LYS A 1 7.08 -5.19 -19.47
C LYS A 1 6.64 -6.25 -20.48
N ASP A 2 7.45 -7.27 -20.71
CA ASP A 2 7.21 -8.29 -21.75
C ASP A 2 5.89 -9.06 -21.63
N VAL A 3 5.31 -9.13 -20.43
CA VAL A 3 4.04 -9.87 -20.18
C VAL A 3 2.83 -8.95 -20.18
N LEU A 4 2.94 -7.74 -19.65
CA LEU A 4 1.83 -6.83 -19.39
C LEU A 4 1.94 -5.48 -20.10
N GLY A 5 3.13 -5.06 -20.53
CA GLY A 5 3.41 -3.69 -20.98
C GLY A 5 2.57 -3.18 -22.15
N ASP A 6 2.10 -4.08 -23.01
CA ASP A 6 1.29 -3.73 -24.17
C ASP A 6 -0.21 -4.06 -23.98
N LYS A 7 -0.61 -4.48 -22.78
CA LYS A 7 -2.00 -4.85 -22.48
C LYS A 7 -2.74 -3.70 -21.82
N GLU A 8 -3.96 -3.46 -22.27
CA GLU A 8 -4.90 -2.61 -21.53
C GLU A 8 -5.34 -3.30 -20.25
N GLY A 9 -5.60 -2.52 -19.21
CA GLY A 9 -6.09 -3.02 -17.94
C GLY A 9 -5.46 -2.35 -16.74
N THR A 10 -5.73 -2.93 -15.59
CA THR A 10 -5.29 -2.45 -14.28
C THR A 10 -4.30 -3.44 -13.66
N THR A 11 -3.16 -2.95 -13.20
CA THR A 11 -2.18 -3.72 -12.44
C THR A 11 -2.24 -3.36 -10.97
N ILE A 12 -2.35 -4.37 -10.10
CA ILE A 12 -2.17 -4.22 -8.67
C ILE A 12 -0.74 -4.61 -8.33
N VAL A 13 -0.07 -3.76 -7.59
CA VAL A 13 1.26 -4.03 -7.01
C VAL A 13 1.08 -4.27 -5.53
N LEU A 14 1.53 -5.43 -5.05
CA LEU A 14 1.44 -5.84 -3.65
C LEU A 14 2.83 -6.19 -3.13
N ASN A 15 3.09 -5.80 -1.88
CA ASN A 15 4.29 -6.22 -1.19
C ASN A 15 4.18 -7.70 -0.77
N GLY A 16 5.22 -8.49 -1.06
CA GLY A 16 5.23 -9.92 -0.73
C GLY A 16 5.35 -10.24 0.75
N ASP A 17 5.68 -9.27 1.57
CA ASP A 17 5.84 -9.34 3.02
C ASP A 17 4.65 -8.75 3.82
N ALA A 18 3.56 -8.33 3.15
CA ALA A 18 2.36 -7.77 3.76
C ALA A 18 1.16 -8.75 3.73
N PRO A 19 1.18 -9.86 4.52
CA PRO A 19 0.21 -10.94 4.38
C PRO A 19 -1.17 -10.66 5.00
N LEU A 20 -1.35 -9.54 5.70
CA LEU A 20 -2.57 -9.25 6.44
C LEU A 20 -3.60 -8.45 5.65
N ILE A 21 -3.25 -7.94 4.47
CA ILE A 21 -4.18 -7.25 3.57
C ILE A 21 -5.34 -8.18 3.23
N THR A 22 -6.58 -7.67 3.36
CA THR A 22 -7.77 -8.45 3.07
C THR A 22 -8.19 -8.32 1.60
N LYS A 23 -8.98 -9.31 1.16
CA LYS A 23 -9.62 -9.27 -0.15
C LYS A 23 -10.54 -8.05 -0.28
N GLU A 24 -11.27 -7.74 0.77
CA GLU A 24 -12.23 -6.64 0.84
C GLU A 24 -11.51 -5.30 0.63
N THR A 25 -10.39 -5.09 1.28
CA THR A 25 -9.55 -3.89 1.14
C THR A 25 -8.98 -3.76 -0.27
N LEU A 26 -8.49 -4.86 -0.86
CA LEU A 26 -8.03 -4.85 -2.26
C LEU A 26 -9.16 -4.57 -3.26
N GLN A 27 -10.35 -5.11 -3.01
CA GLN A 27 -11.51 -4.80 -3.84
C GLN A 27 -11.90 -3.33 -3.74
N GLY A 28 -11.85 -2.74 -2.53
CA GLY A 28 -12.08 -1.32 -2.32
C GLY A 28 -11.06 -0.44 -3.06
N LEU A 29 -9.78 -0.81 -3.04
CA LEU A 29 -8.72 -0.12 -3.79
C LEU A 29 -9.01 -0.12 -5.30
N ILE A 30 -9.37 -1.28 -5.86
CA ILE A 30 -9.71 -1.41 -7.29
C ILE A 30 -10.95 -0.61 -7.64
N GLN A 31 -11.98 -0.70 -6.80
CA GLN A 31 -13.23 0.03 -6.99
C GLN A 31 -12.98 1.54 -7.00
N TYR A 32 -12.27 2.05 -5.99
CA TYR A 32 -11.87 3.45 -5.91
C TYR A 32 -11.12 3.90 -7.16
N HIS A 33 -10.10 3.12 -7.59
CA HIS A 33 -9.30 3.40 -8.77
C HIS A 33 -10.16 3.57 -10.03
N ASN A 34 -11.12 2.64 -10.24
CA ASN A 34 -11.98 2.63 -11.42
C ASN A 34 -13.03 3.75 -11.39
N GLU A 35 -13.73 3.92 -10.25
CA GLU A 35 -14.79 4.93 -10.10
C GLU A 35 -14.28 6.35 -10.29
N HIS A 36 -13.05 6.64 -9.83
CA HIS A 36 -12.42 7.95 -9.97
C HIS A 36 -11.56 8.08 -11.23
N GLN A 37 -11.57 7.06 -12.11
CA GLN A 37 -10.79 7.05 -13.36
C GLN A 37 -9.30 7.37 -13.13
N MET A 38 -8.72 6.79 -12.07
CA MET A 38 -7.34 7.03 -11.70
C MET A 38 -6.37 6.35 -12.68
N LYS A 39 -5.18 6.93 -12.84
CA LYS A 39 -4.04 6.31 -13.52
C LYS A 39 -3.04 5.70 -12.55
N GLY A 40 -3.01 6.22 -11.33
CA GLY A 40 -2.29 5.68 -10.19
C GLY A 40 -3.08 5.87 -8.91
N THR A 41 -3.17 4.85 -8.08
CA THR A 41 -3.77 4.92 -6.74
C THR A 41 -2.83 4.27 -5.75
N VAL A 42 -2.43 5.01 -4.73
CA VAL A 42 -1.67 4.47 -3.60
C VAL A 42 -2.61 4.17 -2.44
N MET A 43 -2.42 3.03 -1.79
CA MET A 43 -3.09 2.73 -0.53
C MET A 43 -2.40 3.48 0.60
N THR A 44 -3.18 4.21 1.41
CA THR A 44 -2.67 5.06 2.49
C THR A 44 -3.36 4.75 3.82
N CYS A 45 -2.72 5.11 4.92
CA CYS A 45 -3.31 5.08 6.25
C CYS A 45 -2.72 6.19 7.12
N ASP A 46 -3.42 6.55 8.21
CA ASP A 46 -2.81 7.35 9.28
C ASP A 46 -2.19 6.41 10.31
N CYS A 47 -0.89 6.48 10.45
CA CYS A 47 -0.14 5.67 11.42
C CYS A 47 0.59 6.55 12.45
N ASP A 48 1.04 5.90 13.51
CA ASP A 48 1.96 6.51 14.49
C ASP A 48 3.22 7.01 13.78
N LEU A 49 3.63 8.25 14.11
CA LEU A 49 4.81 8.92 13.54
C LEU A 49 6.12 8.13 13.74
N ASN A 50 6.16 7.22 14.71
CA ASN A 50 7.30 6.33 14.95
C ASN A 50 7.48 5.26 13.84
N LYS A 51 6.46 5.02 13.03
CA LYS A 51 6.55 4.09 11.90
C LYS A 51 7.42 4.68 10.79
N LYS A 52 8.32 3.86 10.25
CA LYS A 52 9.28 4.25 9.21
C LYS A 52 8.77 3.98 7.80
N PHE A 53 7.51 4.30 7.56
CA PHE A 53 6.91 4.21 6.23
C PHE A 53 7.14 5.48 5.42
N GLY A 54 7.03 5.41 4.10
CA GLY A 54 7.01 6.57 3.22
C GLY A 54 5.86 7.52 3.59
N ARG A 55 6.07 8.80 3.42
CA ARG A 55 5.08 9.84 3.74
C ARG A 55 4.34 10.29 2.49
N ILE A 56 3.03 10.41 2.58
CA ILE A 56 2.18 10.89 1.49
C ILE A 56 2.25 12.42 1.45
N ILE A 57 2.72 12.95 0.34
CA ILE A 57 2.76 14.39 0.13
C ILE A 57 1.49 14.80 -0.59
N ARG A 58 0.73 15.72 0.03
CA ARG A 58 -0.50 16.28 -0.56
C ARG A 58 -0.38 17.77 -0.80
N GLU A 59 -1.05 18.22 -1.85
CA GLU A 59 -1.30 19.61 -2.15
C GLU A 59 -2.78 19.74 -2.56
N ASN A 60 -3.54 20.58 -1.86
CA ASN A 60 -4.99 20.75 -2.09
C ASN A 60 -5.75 19.41 -2.17
N ASP A 61 -5.50 18.51 -1.20
CA ASP A 61 -6.04 17.16 -1.09
C ASP A 61 -5.59 16.16 -2.18
N GLN A 62 -4.87 16.61 -3.21
CA GLN A 62 -4.29 15.71 -4.21
C GLN A 62 -2.98 15.09 -3.72
N VAL A 63 -2.82 13.79 -3.94
CA VAL A 63 -1.53 13.12 -3.74
C VAL A 63 -0.55 13.64 -4.78
N LYS A 64 0.57 14.22 -4.35
CA LYS A 64 1.63 14.73 -5.23
C LYS A 64 2.81 13.80 -5.36
N GLY A 65 3.11 13.06 -4.32
CA GLY A 65 4.21 12.12 -4.31
C GLY A 65 4.26 11.35 -3.01
N ILE A 66 5.25 10.49 -2.93
CA ILE A 66 5.58 9.71 -1.75
C ILE A 66 7.07 9.94 -1.48
N VAL A 67 7.42 10.30 -0.25
CA VAL A 67 8.83 10.43 0.15
C VAL A 67 9.15 9.31 1.11
N GLU A 68 10.12 8.47 0.75
CA GLU A 68 10.56 7.38 1.61
C GLU A 68 11.14 7.92 2.92
N TYR A 69 10.93 7.20 4.03
CA TYR A 69 11.27 7.69 5.38
C TYR A 69 12.71 8.18 5.52
N LYS A 70 13.65 7.52 4.82
CA LYS A 70 15.08 7.89 4.86
C LYS A 70 15.40 9.18 4.11
N ASP A 71 14.57 9.54 3.14
CA ASP A 71 14.69 10.74 2.32
C ASP A 71 13.85 11.91 2.87
N CYS A 72 12.99 11.67 3.89
CA CYS A 72 12.16 12.69 4.50
C CYS A 72 12.96 13.77 5.23
N THR A 73 12.56 15.03 5.04
CA THR A 73 12.91 16.13 5.93
C THR A 73 12.27 15.94 7.31
N ASP A 74 12.70 16.71 8.31
CA ASP A 74 12.10 16.65 9.66
C ASP A 74 10.62 17.07 9.66
N GLU A 75 10.23 18.00 8.77
CA GLU A 75 8.84 18.41 8.59
C GLU A 75 8.01 17.27 7.98
N GLN A 76 8.53 16.61 6.95
CA GLN A 76 7.85 15.49 6.29
C GLN A 76 7.67 14.29 7.23
N ARG A 77 8.61 14.04 8.16
CA ARG A 77 8.47 12.98 9.16
C ARG A 77 7.28 13.17 10.10
N ASN A 78 6.76 14.40 10.23
CA ASN A 78 5.58 14.73 11.04
C ASN A 78 4.25 14.54 10.28
N ILE A 79 4.28 14.12 9.03
CA ILE A 79 3.07 13.74 8.28
C ILE A 79 2.59 12.38 8.80
N SER A 80 1.32 12.30 9.24
CA SER A 80 0.70 11.07 9.75
C SER A 80 0.26 10.12 8.63
N GLU A 81 -0.09 10.67 7.45
CA GLU A 81 -0.52 9.85 6.32
C GLU A 81 0.69 9.17 5.67
N MET A 82 0.63 7.83 5.67
CA MET A 82 1.74 6.98 5.25
C MET A 82 1.35 6.09 4.08
N ASN A 83 2.36 5.75 3.29
CA ASN A 83 2.28 4.76 2.24
C ASN A 83 2.19 3.36 2.85
N VAL A 84 1.16 2.61 2.51
CA VAL A 84 0.99 1.20 2.96
C VAL A 84 1.85 0.25 2.13
N GLY A 85 2.11 0.61 0.85
CA GLY A 85 2.96 -0.16 -0.05
C GLY A 85 2.20 -0.93 -1.12
N GLU A 86 0.87 -0.81 -1.15
CA GLU A 86 0.00 -1.40 -2.16
C GLU A 86 -0.50 -0.32 -3.12
N TYR A 87 -0.56 -0.67 -4.39
CA TYR A 87 -0.90 0.27 -5.46
C TYR A 87 -1.83 -0.36 -6.49
N CYS A 88 -2.58 0.50 -7.15
CA CYS A 88 -3.37 0.16 -8.32
C CYS A 88 -3.01 1.11 -9.46
N PHE A 89 -2.66 0.59 -10.62
CA PHE A 89 -2.21 1.40 -11.75
C PHE A 89 -2.91 1.01 -13.05
N ASP A 90 -3.21 2.00 -13.90
CA ASP A 90 -3.41 1.77 -15.32
C ASP A 90 -2.12 1.22 -15.94
N ASN A 91 -2.21 0.14 -16.69
CA ASN A 91 -1.04 -0.57 -17.24
C ASN A 91 -0.16 0.33 -18.11
N ALA A 92 -0.74 1.00 -19.08
CA ALA A 92 0.01 1.83 -20.01
C ALA A 92 0.71 2.99 -19.29
N ALA A 93 0.01 3.63 -18.34
CA ALA A 93 0.56 4.71 -17.53
C ALA A 93 1.71 4.22 -16.64
N LEU A 94 1.56 3.05 -15.98
CA LEU A 94 2.60 2.45 -15.15
C LEU A 94 3.88 2.21 -15.93
N PHE A 95 3.80 1.47 -17.04
CA PHE A 95 5.00 1.09 -17.80
C PHE A 95 5.70 2.26 -18.45
N LYS A 96 4.93 3.31 -18.81
CA LYS A 96 5.49 4.58 -19.29
C LYS A 96 6.21 5.34 -18.16
N ALA A 97 5.63 5.42 -16.97
CA ALA A 97 6.24 6.09 -15.83
C ALA A 97 7.51 5.36 -15.35
N LEU A 98 7.52 4.02 -15.35
CA LEU A 98 8.67 3.20 -14.97
C LEU A 98 9.92 3.47 -15.83
N GLU A 99 9.77 3.93 -17.09
CA GLU A 99 10.90 4.31 -17.95
C GLU A 99 11.65 5.56 -17.44
N SER A 100 11.01 6.35 -16.57
CA SER A 100 11.55 7.60 -16.02
C SER A 100 12.03 7.48 -14.57
N VAL A 101 11.81 6.32 -13.92
CA VAL A 101 12.28 6.09 -12.55
C VAL A 101 13.79 6.03 -12.53
N THR A 102 14.39 6.70 -11.55
CA THR A 102 15.86 6.74 -11.36
C THR A 102 16.22 6.18 -9.98
N ASN A 103 17.49 5.98 -9.71
CA ASN A 103 17.97 5.54 -8.40
C ASN A 103 18.71 6.66 -7.63
N ASN A 104 18.40 7.91 -7.94
CA ASN A 104 19.02 9.08 -7.30
C ASN A 104 18.34 9.41 -5.96
N ASN A 105 18.52 8.53 -4.96
CA ASN A 105 17.97 8.64 -3.62
C ASN A 105 18.97 8.12 -2.57
N ALA A 106 18.65 8.23 -1.29
CA ALA A 106 19.52 7.88 -0.17
C ALA A 106 19.99 6.40 -0.20
N GLN A 107 19.27 5.50 -0.84
CA GLN A 107 19.57 4.07 -0.89
C GLN A 107 20.18 3.62 -2.23
N ASN A 108 20.24 4.49 -3.25
CA ASN A 108 20.62 4.17 -4.64
C ASN A 108 19.78 3.02 -5.24
N GLU A 109 18.48 2.98 -4.92
CA GLU A 109 17.52 1.97 -5.35
C GLU A 109 16.44 2.58 -6.25
N TYR A 110 15.83 1.77 -7.12
CA TYR A 110 14.67 2.18 -7.91
C TYR A 110 13.41 2.03 -7.05
N TYR A 111 12.75 3.15 -6.74
CA TYR A 111 11.54 3.15 -5.95
C TYR A 111 10.29 3.14 -6.81
N ILE A 112 9.38 2.21 -6.54
CA ILE A 112 8.04 2.20 -7.17
C ILE A 112 7.24 3.46 -6.77
N THR A 113 7.53 4.03 -5.61
CA THR A 113 6.89 5.24 -5.09
C THR A 113 7.12 6.46 -5.97
N ASP A 114 8.25 6.53 -6.69
CA ASP A 114 8.55 7.63 -7.62
C ASP A 114 7.55 7.70 -8.79
N VAL A 115 6.93 6.56 -9.14
CA VAL A 115 5.91 6.49 -10.20
C VAL A 115 4.77 7.47 -9.95
N ILE A 116 4.39 7.66 -8.68
CA ILE A 116 3.30 8.57 -8.29
C ILE A 116 3.63 10.02 -8.64
N GLU A 117 4.84 10.48 -8.31
CA GLU A 117 5.31 11.83 -8.66
C GLU A 117 5.48 12.00 -10.17
N ILE A 118 6.08 11.01 -10.85
CA ILE A 118 6.24 11.02 -12.31
C ILE A 118 4.89 11.13 -13.01
N MET A 119 3.88 10.38 -12.58
CA MET A 119 2.52 10.47 -13.12
C MET A 119 1.90 11.85 -12.91
N ASN A 120 2.11 12.45 -11.71
CA ASN A 120 1.67 13.82 -11.44
C ASN A 120 2.32 14.84 -12.40
N HIS A 121 3.62 14.77 -12.63
CA HIS A 121 4.33 15.63 -13.58
C HIS A 121 3.82 15.46 -15.02
N GLN A 122 3.28 14.30 -15.36
CA GLN A 122 2.62 14.05 -16.65
C GLN A 122 1.15 14.47 -16.68
N ASN A 123 0.64 15.14 -15.64
CA ASN A 123 -0.76 15.56 -15.46
C ASN A 123 -1.75 14.37 -15.52
N LEU A 124 -1.32 13.20 -15.09
CA LEU A 124 -2.19 12.04 -14.96
C LEU A 124 -2.94 12.09 -13.61
N ASN A 125 -4.16 11.55 -13.59
CA ASN A 125 -5.00 11.52 -12.40
C ASN A 125 -4.46 10.49 -11.41
N VAL A 126 -3.97 10.96 -10.25
CA VAL A 126 -3.39 10.13 -9.19
C VAL A 126 -4.13 10.40 -7.88
N GLY A 127 -4.44 9.34 -7.12
CA GLY A 127 -5.18 9.44 -5.87
C GLY A 127 -4.63 8.55 -4.75
N GLY A 128 -5.16 8.77 -3.55
CA GLY A 128 -4.89 7.94 -2.38
C GLY A 128 -6.18 7.26 -1.91
N TYR A 129 -6.15 5.95 -1.78
CA TYR A 129 -7.19 5.16 -1.15
C TYR A 129 -6.82 4.93 0.32
N LYS A 130 -7.48 5.66 1.21
CA LYS A 130 -7.19 5.63 2.64
C LYS A 130 -7.94 4.53 3.34
N ILE A 131 -7.24 3.71 4.10
CA ILE A 131 -7.81 2.64 4.93
C ILE A 131 -7.72 3.01 6.41
N ASP A 132 -8.71 2.55 7.18
CA ASP A 132 -8.79 2.81 8.62
C ASP A 132 -8.35 1.60 9.46
N ASP A 133 -8.39 0.39 8.90
CA ASP A 133 -7.99 -0.83 9.64
C ASP A 133 -6.47 -1.04 9.60
N LEU A 134 -5.80 -0.50 10.61
CA LEU A 134 -4.35 -0.63 10.77
C LEU A 134 -3.89 -2.06 11.04
N SER A 135 -4.78 -3.01 11.34
CA SER A 135 -4.42 -4.41 11.50
C SER A 135 -4.04 -5.09 10.18
N GLU A 136 -4.30 -4.44 9.06
CA GLU A 136 -3.91 -4.89 7.72
C GLU A 136 -2.55 -4.33 7.29
N VAL A 137 -2.03 -3.32 8.02
CA VAL A 137 -0.85 -2.55 7.63
C VAL A 137 0.41 -3.11 8.28
N GLY A 138 1.43 -3.36 7.46
CA GLY A 138 2.77 -3.70 7.92
C GLY A 138 3.37 -4.90 7.20
N GLY A 139 4.65 -4.77 6.90
CA GLY A 139 5.47 -5.84 6.38
C GLY A 139 6.09 -6.68 7.50
N ILE A 140 6.46 -7.91 7.18
CA ILE A 140 7.14 -8.84 8.08
C ILE A 140 8.64 -8.80 7.77
N ASN A 141 9.43 -8.24 8.68
CA ASN A 141 10.88 -8.11 8.52
C ASN A 141 11.67 -9.11 9.38
N ASP A 142 11.05 -9.64 10.43
CA ASP A 142 11.69 -10.58 11.35
C ASP A 142 10.71 -11.65 11.87
N LYS A 143 11.25 -12.58 12.68
CA LYS A 143 10.47 -13.69 13.24
C LYS A 143 9.48 -13.26 14.31
N PHE A 144 9.72 -12.15 14.98
CA PHE A 144 8.79 -11.59 15.96
C PHE A 144 7.56 -11.01 15.25
N GLU A 145 7.76 -10.20 14.23
CA GLU A 145 6.67 -9.66 13.40
C GLU A 145 5.88 -10.78 12.71
N LEU A 146 6.55 -11.86 12.24
CA LEU A 146 5.88 -13.03 11.71
C LEU A 146 4.96 -13.69 12.75
N GLN A 147 5.41 -13.82 14.00
CA GLN A 147 4.62 -14.37 15.09
C GLN A 147 3.38 -13.51 15.37
N GLU A 148 3.54 -12.19 15.42
CA GLU A 148 2.42 -11.27 15.65
C GLU A 148 1.41 -11.31 14.50
N ALA A 149 1.87 -11.30 13.26
CA ALA A 149 0.99 -11.46 12.08
C ALA A 149 0.24 -12.80 12.10
N THR A 150 0.92 -13.89 12.49
CA THR A 150 0.30 -15.22 12.63
C THR A 150 -0.84 -15.19 13.64
N LYS A 151 -0.64 -14.57 14.81
CA LYS A 151 -1.69 -14.43 15.84
C LYS A 151 -2.88 -13.62 15.34
N GLN A 152 -2.60 -12.52 14.64
CA GLN A 152 -3.66 -11.68 14.07
C GLN A 152 -4.50 -12.44 13.05
N LEU A 153 -3.86 -13.19 12.16
CA LEU A 153 -4.54 -14.00 11.16
C LEU A 153 -5.35 -15.13 11.81
N GLN A 154 -4.78 -15.83 12.80
CA GLN A 154 -5.46 -16.85 13.60
C GLN A 154 -6.71 -16.27 14.28
N TYR A 155 -6.58 -15.11 14.93
CA TYR A 155 -7.71 -14.44 15.56
C TYR A 155 -8.81 -14.11 14.55
N ARG A 156 -8.45 -13.56 13.38
CA ARG A 156 -9.38 -13.19 12.31
C ARG A 156 -10.15 -14.41 11.80
N ILE A 157 -9.45 -15.51 11.53
CA ILE A 157 -10.05 -16.77 11.06
C ILE A 157 -10.99 -17.36 12.12
N ASN A 158 -10.52 -17.48 13.36
CA ASN A 158 -11.30 -18.08 14.45
C ASN A 158 -12.54 -17.23 14.79
N LYS A 159 -12.40 -15.89 14.77
CA LYS A 159 -13.54 -14.97 14.95
C LYS A 159 -14.61 -15.20 13.88
N LYS A 160 -14.22 -15.37 12.62
CA LYS A 160 -15.14 -15.65 11.53
C LYS A 160 -15.91 -16.95 11.79
N HIS A 161 -15.19 -18.03 12.15
CA HIS A 161 -15.85 -19.33 12.45
C HIS A 161 -16.81 -19.24 13.64
N LEU A 162 -16.46 -18.50 14.70
CA LEU A 162 -17.35 -18.27 15.83
C LEU A 162 -18.64 -17.54 15.41
N LEU A 163 -18.52 -16.52 14.56
CA LEU A 163 -19.65 -15.77 14.03
C LEU A 163 -20.52 -16.62 13.11
N ASP A 164 -19.92 -17.58 12.41
CA ASP A 164 -20.60 -18.57 11.58
C ASP A 164 -21.24 -19.73 12.40
N GLY A 165 -21.17 -19.67 13.74
CA GLY A 165 -21.81 -20.63 14.65
C GLY A 165 -20.95 -21.82 15.06
N VAL A 166 -19.68 -21.85 14.72
CA VAL A 166 -18.73 -22.90 15.20
C VAL A 166 -18.33 -22.63 16.65
N ASN A 167 -18.40 -23.64 17.51
CA ASN A 167 -17.91 -23.53 18.88
C ASN A 167 -16.40 -23.69 18.94
N ILE A 168 -15.69 -22.66 19.37
CA ILE A 168 -14.26 -22.67 19.65
C ILE A 168 -14.08 -22.38 21.14
N VAL A 169 -13.54 -23.35 21.90
CA VAL A 169 -13.35 -23.24 23.35
C VAL A 169 -12.24 -22.27 23.69
N ASP A 170 -11.16 -22.28 22.91
CA ASP A 170 -10.02 -21.41 23.11
C ASP A 170 -9.44 -20.97 21.75
N MET A 171 -9.64 -19.71 21.41
CA MET A 171 -9.17 -19.12 20.14
C MET A 171 -7.64 -19.08 20.04
N THR A 172 -6.94 -19.06 21.16
CA THR A 172 -5.46 -18.95 21.18
C THR A 172 -4.76 -20.28 20.89
N ASN A 173 -5.45 -21.39 21.11
CA ASN A 173 -4.96 -22.75 20.91
C ASN A 173 -5.65 -23.49 19.75
N THR A 174 -6.39 -22.77 18.90
CA THR A 174 -7.06 -23.32 17.71
C THR A 174 -6.38 -22.80 16.46
N TYR A 175 -5.82 -23.74 15.66
CA TYR A 175 -5.06 -23.45 14.44
C TYR A 175 -5.74 -24.03 13.21
#